data_401aef2383f1ec66f490368681fb8168
#
_entry.id   401aef2383f1ec66f490368681fb8168
#
_cell.length_a   1.000
_cell.length_b   1.000
_cell.length_c   1.000
_cell.angle_alpha   90.00
_cell.angle_beta   90.00
_cell.angle_gamma   90.00
#
_symmetry.space_group_name_H-M   'P 1'
#
loop_
_entity.id
_entity.type
_entity.pdbx_description
1 polymer ?
#
loop_
_entity_poly.entity_id
_entity_poly.type
_entity_poly.pdbx_seq_one_letter_code
_entity_poly.pdbx_strand_id
1 'polypeptide(L)'
;MNCFYASVEQMLDPTLRGKAIAVCGSQETRHGIVLAKSQLAKKAGVKTGMAIWQAKECCRDLIVVPPQYDQYLKYSRLAHEIYLRYTDRMEPYGMDECWLDLTGCRLDPVATAEEIRATTKSELGLTVSIGVSFNKIFAKLGSDMKKPDAMTVITLDNFRDLVWPLPASDLLYCGP
;
A
#
# COMPACT_ATOMS: atom_id res chain seq x y z
N MET A 1 1.49 0.93 2.31
CA MET A 1 2.39 -0.19 1.89
C MET A 1 1.81 -0.91 0.67
N ASN A 2 2.61 -1.65 -0.09
CA ASN A 2 2.13 -2.31 -1.32
C ASN A 2 1.61 -3.71 -1.05
N CYS A 3 0.36 -4.00 -1.44
CA CYS A 3 -0.29 -5.31 -1.24
C CYS A 3 -0.10 -5.84 0.19
N PHE A 4 -0.25 -4.99 1.18
CA PHE A 4 0.29 -5.16 2.53
C PHE A 4 0.07 -6.56 3.12
N TYR A 5 -1.19 -7.00 3.31
CA TYR A 5 -1.45 -8.32 3.90
C TYR A 5 -0.82 -9.45 3.08
N ALA A 6 -0.98 -9.41 1.77
CA ALA A 6 -0.38 -10.44 0.91
C ALA A 6 1.15 -10.42 0.94
N SER A 7 1.77 -9.25 1.06
CA SER A 7 3.22 -9.12 1.19
C SER A 7 3.72 -9.67 2.54
N VAL A 8 2.98 -9.42 3.63
CA VAL A 8 3.29 -10.02 4.95
C VAL A 8 3.19 -11.55 4.89
N GLU A 9 2.13 -12.10 4.29
CA GLU A 9 2.00 -13.57 4.13
C GLU A 9 3.17 -14.16 3.34
N GLN A 10 3.57 -13.54 2.21
CA GLN A 10 4.71 -13.99 1.41
C GLN A 10 6.07 -13.85 2.11
N MET A 11 6.15 -13.00 3.11
CA MET A 11 7.34 -12.84 3.93
C MET A 11 7.41 -13.89 5.04
N LEU A 12 6.26 -14.18 5.68
CA LEU A 12 6.15 -15.20 6.73
C LEU A 12 6.28 -16.62 6.17
N ASP A 13 5.71 -16.86 4.98
CA ASP A 13 5.85 -18.13 4.25
C ASP A 13 6.55 -17.90 2.90
N PRO A 14 7.87 -18.17 2.84
CA PRO A 14 8.64 -18.03 1.59
C PRO A 14 8.13 -18.90 0.43
N THR A 15 7.38 -19.98 0.71
CA THR A 15 6.82 -20.84 -0.35
C THR A 15 5.74 -20.14 -1.17
N LEU A 16 5.16 -19.05 -0.64
CA LEU A 16 4.16 -18.21 -1.32
C LEU A 16 4.80 -17.15 -2.23
N ARG A 17 6.11 -16.94 -2.15
CA ARG A 17 6.81 -15.95 -2.99
C ARG A 17 6.72 -16.33 -4.46
N GLY A 18 6.50 -15.33 -5.29
CA GLY A 18 6.36 -15.53 -6.74
C GLY A 18 5.07 -16.23 -7.17
N LYS A 19 4.10 -16.43 -6.25
CA LYS A 19 2.80 -17.02 -6.55
C LYS A 19 1.67 -15.99 -6.49
N ALA A 20 0.59 -16.27 -7.20
CA ALA A 20 -0.65 -15.51 -7.09
C ALA A 20 -1.36 -15.94 -5.80
N ILE A 21 -1.41 -15.04 -4.81
CA ILE A 21 -2.11 -15.28 -3.55
C ILE A 21 -3.18 -14.23 -3.29
N ALA A 22 -4.22 -14.61 -2.58
CA ALA A 22 -5.23 -13.72 -2.04
C ALA A 22 -5.45 -14.03 -0.55
N VAL A 23 -5.39 -13.00 0.26
CA VAL A 23 -5.80 -13.07 1.67
C VAL A 23 -7.30 -12.88 1.71
N CYS A 24 -8.03 -13.86 2.26
CA CYS A 24 -9.49 -13.87 2.23
C CYS A 24 -10.06 -14.16 3.61
N GLY A 25 -11.20 -13.56 3.91
CA GLY A 25 -11.99 -13.91 5.09
C GLY A 25 -12.50 -15.36 5.04
N SER A 26 -13.03 -15.87 6.18
CA SER A 26 -13.51 -17.25 6.30
C SER A 26 -14.62 -17.57 5.30
N GLN A 27 -14.50 -18.70 4.62
CA GLN A 27 -15.53 -19.25 3.72
C GLN A 27 -16.78 -19.71 4.50
N GLU A 28 -16.60 -20.17 5.73
CA GLU A 28 -17.68 -20.77 6.56
C GLU A 28 -18.72 -19.75 6.99
N THR A 29 -18.35 -18.48 7.11
CA THR A 29 -19.23 -17.38 7.52
C THR A 29 -19.94 -16.66 6.37
N ARG A 30 -20.01 -17.24 5.17
CA ARG A 30 -20.55 -16.64 3.92
C ARG A 30 -19.87 -15.36 3.44
N HIS A 31 -18.74 -14.95 4.04
CA HIS A 31 -18.05 -13.70 3.76
C HIS A 31 -16.62 -13.92 3.20
N GLY A 32 -16.41 -15.03 2.50
CA GLY A 32 -15.14 -15.32 1.83
C GLY A 32 -14.85 -14.35 0.69
N ILE A 33 -14.51 -13.12 1.04
CA ILE A 33 -14.09 -12.09 0.07
C ILE A 33 -12.59 -11.86 0.11
N VAL A 34 -12.04 -11.40 -1.00
CA VAL A 34 -10.66 -10.98 -1.12
C VAL A 34 -10.44 -9.69 -0.34
N LEU A 35 -9.64 -9.74 0.72
CA LEU A 35 -9.23 -8.59 1.54
C LEU A 35 -8.00 -7.93 0.92
N ALA A 36 -7.00 -8.73 0.52
CA ALA A 36 -5.80 -8.28 -0.16
C ALA A 36 -5.31 -9.34 -1.15
N LYS A 37 -4.45 -8.94 -2.07
CA LYS A 37 -3.93 -9.82 -3.11
C LYS A 37 -2.49 -9.46 -3.48
N SER A 38 -1.70 -10.46 -3.91
CA SER A 38 -0.37 -10.24 -4.45
C SER A 38 -0.41 -9.51 -5.81
N GLN A 39 0.73 -8.97 -6.23
CA GLN A 39 0.85 -8.31 -7.54
C GLN A 39 0.50 -9.26 -8.70
N LEU A 40 0.86 -10.55 -8.59
CA LEU A 40 0.52 -11.54 -9.62
C LEU A 40 -0.99 -11.79 -9.70
N ALA A 41 -1.66 -11.94 -8.56
CA ALA A 41 -3.11 -12.06 -8.51
C ALA A 41 -3.81 -10.79 -9.06
N LYS A 42 -3.27 -9.60 -8.73
CA LYS A 42 -3.76 -8.33 -9.28
C LYS A 42 -3.63 -8.27 -10.80
N LYS A 43 -2.49 -8.70 -11.36
CA LYS A 43 -2.26 -8.77 -12.80
C LYS A 43 -3.20 -9.76 -13.50
N ALA A 44 -3.59 -10.84 -12.83
CA ALA A 44 -4.58 -11.81 -13.31
C ALA A 44 -6.04 -11.32 -13.22
N GLY A 45 -6.27 -10.09 -12.72
CA GLY A 45 -7.61 -9.49 -12.66
C GLY A 45 -8.32 -9.64 -11.33
N VAL A 46 -7.71 -10.24 -10.30
CA VAL A 46 -8.30 -10.35 -8.96
C VAL A 46 -8.43 -8.96 -8.32
N LYS A 47 -9.62 -8.64 -7.81
CA LYS A 47 -9.92 -7.36 -7.15
C LYS A 47 -10.29 -7.57 -5.68
N THR A 48 -9.98 -6.59 -4.84
CA THR A 48 -10.45 -6.55 -3.45
C THR A 48 -11.98 -6.47 -3.44
N GLY A 49 -12.61 -7.18 -2.51
CA GLY A 49 -14.06 -7.30 -2.43
C GLY A 49 -14.68 -8.39 -3.31
N MET A 50 -13.93 -9.01 -4.22
CA MET A 50 -14.41 -10.16 -4.99
C MET A 50 -14.68 -11.35 -4.07
N ALA A 51 -15.73 -12.11 -4.38
CA ALA A 51 -15.92 -13.43 -3.79
C ALA A 51 -14.78 -14.37 -4.23
N ILE A 52 -14.42 -15.34 -3.38
CA ILE A 52 -13.29 -16.26 -3.65
C ILE A 52 -13.49 -17.01 -4.97
N TRP A 53 -14.73 -17.45 -5.28
CA TRP A 53 -15.00 -18.15 -6.53
C TRP A 53 -14.74 -17.28 -7.77
N GLN A 54 -15.13 -16.01 -7.74
CA GLN A 54 -14.84 -15.05 -8.83
C GLN A 54 -13.33 -14.83 -8.99
N ALA A 55 -12.62 -14.71 -7.86
CA ALA A 55 -11.17 -14.56 -7.89
C ALA A 55 -10.47 -15.78 -8.49
N LYS A 56 -10.96 -17.00 -8.22
CA LYS A 56 -10.46 -18.25 -8.82
C LYS A 56 -10.80 -18.37 -10.31
N GLU A 57 -11.90 -17.80 -10.78
CA GLU A 57 -12.18 -17.71 -12.21
C GLU A 57 -11.18 -16.82 -12.93
N CYS A 58 -10.80 -15.69 -12.32
CA CYS A 58 -9.77 -14.80 -12.86
C CYS A 58 -8.36 -15.42 -12.82
N CYS A 59 -8.08 -16.23 -11.82
CA CYS A 59 -6.76 -16.81 -11.57
C CYS A 59 -6.90 -18.25 -11.07
N ARG A 60 -6.77 -19.24 -11.97
CA ARG A 60 -6.97 -20.67 -11.65
C ARG A 60 -6.01 -21.19 -10.59
N ASP A 61 -4.76 -20.70 -10.61
CA ASP A 61 -3.71 -21.10 -9.66
C ASP A 61 -3.67 -20.21 -8.40
N LEU A 62 -4.77 -19.50 -8.11
CA LEU A 62 -4.84 -18.61 -6.95
C LEU A 62 -4.80 -19.40 -5.65
N ILE A 63 -3.79 -19.10 -4.84
CA ILE A 63 -3.67 -19.62 -3.48
C ILE A 63 -4.42 -18.68 -2.54
N VAL A 64 -5.41 -19.23 -1.84
CA VAL A 64 -6.18 -18.51 -0.83
C VAL A 64 -5.55 -18.77 0.54
N VAL A 65 -5.24 -17.70 1.28
CA VAL A 65 -4.67 -17.77 2.64
C VAL A 65 -5.58 -17.04 3.62
N PRO A 66 -5.72 -17.54 4.86
CA PRO A 66 -6.47 -16.85 5.90
C PRO A 66 -5.71 -15.61 6.39
N PRO A 67 -6.40 -14.55 6.89
CA PRO A 67 -5.74 -13.37 7.41
C PRO A 67 -5.10 -13.61 8.78
N GLN A 68 -3.90 -13.05 8.98
CA GLN A 68 -3.16 -13.06 10.25
C GLN A 68 -3.07 -11.63 10.80
N TYR A 69 -4.18 -11.10 11.35
CA TYR A 69 -4.28 -9.70 11.78
C TYR A 69 -3.23 -9.29 12.82
N ASP A 70 -2.84 -10.18 13.72
CA ASP A 70 -1.79 -9.89 14.71
C ASP A 70 -0.45 -9.61 14.03
N GLN A 71 -0.13 -10.33 12.96
CA GLN A 71 1.07 -10.10 12.16
C GLN A 71 0.96 -8.76 11.41
N TYR A 72 -0.19 -8.46 10.84
CA TYR A 72 -0.38 -7.18 10.14
C TYR A 72 -0.24 -6.00 11.09
N LEU A 73 -0.80 -6.06 12.29
CA LEU A 73 -0.63 -5.04 13.32
C LEU A 73 0.83 -4.90 13.75
N LYS A 74 1.56 -6.02 13.89
CA LYS A 74 2.99 -6.01 14.21
C LYS A 74 3.79 -5.28 13.13
N TYR A 75 3.62 -5.64 11.85
CA TYR A 75 4.37 -5.02 10.76
C TYR A 75 3.94 -3.57 10.48
N SER A 76 2.68 -3.22 10.74
CA SER A 76 2.21 -1.85 10.75
C SER A 76 2.98 -1.00 11.77
N ARG A 77 3.11 -1.48 13.01
CA ARG A 77 3.87 -0.80 14.09
C ARG A 77 5.35 -0.64 13.74
N LEU A 78 5.99 -1.70 13.24
CA LEU A 78 7.39 -1.65 12.83
C LEU A 78 7.62 -0.63 11.71
N ALA A 79 6.70 -0.53 10.75
CA ALA A 79 6.77 0.50 9.72
C ALA A 79 6.62 1.92 10.32
N HIS A 80 5.69 2.12 11.24
CA HIS A 80 5.55 3.40 11.95
C HIS A 80 6.79 3.77 12.74
N GLU A 81 7.48 2.81 13.38
CA GLU A 81 8.74 3.04 14.09
C GLU A 81 9.85 3.53 13.13
N ILE A 82 9.88 3.03 11.89
CA ILE A 82 10.78 3.57 10.87
C ILE A 82 10.41 5.01 10.53
N TYR A 83 9.13 5.30 10.31
CA TYR A 83 8.68 6.64 9.92
C TYR A 83 8.92 7.69 11.00
N LEU A 84 8.76 7.32 12.27
CA LEU A 84 9.03 8.18 13.42
C LEU A 84 10.50 8.59 13.60
N ARG A 85 11.45 7.94 12.90
CA ARG A 85 12.84 8.38 12.85
C ARG A 85 13.03 9.71 12.11
N TYR A 86 12.06 10.08 11.28
CA TYR A 86 12.14 11.25 10.38
C TYR A 86 11.28 12.42 10.84
N THR A 87 10.15 12.14 11.49
CA THR A 87 9.26 13.17 12.05
C THR A 87 8.38 12.58 13.13
N ASP A 88 8.09 13.38 14.16
CA ASP A 88 7.11 13.06 15.20
C ASP A 88 5.67 13.41 14.80
N ARG A 89 5.49 14.12 13.67
CA ARG A 89 4.20 14.51 13.12
C ARG A 89 3.71 13.49 12.10
N MET A 90 3.26 12.36 12.62
CA MET A 90 2.70 11.25 11.85
C MET A 90 1.19 11.13 12.09
N GLU A 91 0.43 11.02 11.02
CA GLU A 91 -1.01 10.76 11.08
C GLU A 91 -1.33 9.42 10.37
N PRO A 92 -1.63 8.37 11.15
CA PRO A 92 -2.03 7.08 10.57
C PRO A 92 -3.36 7.15 9.81
N TYR A 93 -3.42 6.41 8.69
CA TYR A 93 -4.62 6.20 7.90
C TYR A 93 -4.77 4.71 7.58
N GLY A 94 -5.51 4.00 8.42
CA GLY A 94 -5.57 2.54 8.37
C GLY A 94 -4.29 1.85 8.88
N MET A 95 -4.11 0.58 8.53
CA MET A 95 -2.97 -0.23 9.02
C MET A 95 -1.69 0.00 8.22
N ASP A 96 -1.79 0.40 6.98
CA ASP A 96 -0.65 0.39 6.04
C ASP A 96 -0.39 1.73 5.35
N GLU A 97 -1.11 2.75 5.77
CA GLU A 97 -0.97 4.11 5.25
C GLU A 97 -0.80 5.13 6.38
N CYS A 98 -0.02 6.18 6.13
CA CYS A 98 0.07 7.34 7.01
C CYS A 98 0.55 8.56 6.24
N TRP A 99 0.25 9.73 6.77
CA TRP A 99 0.91 10.97 6.37
C TRP A 99 2.03 11.32 7.34
N LEU A 100 3.10 11.85 6.79
CA LEU A 100 4.25 12.38 7.52
C LEU A 100 4.36 13.86 7.19
N ASP A 101 4.25 14.72 8.18
CA ASP A 101 4.48 16.14 7.99
C ASP A 101 5.96 16.47 8.23
N LEU A 102 6.65 16.84 7.16
CA LEU A 102 8.05 17.23 7.17
C LEU A 102 8.24 18.76 7.18
N THR A 103 7.15 19.54 7.37
CA THR A 103 7.20 21.00 7.41
C THR A 103 8.10 21.47 8.57
N GLY A 104 9.10 22.28 8.23
CA GLY A 104 10.08 22.79 9.19
C GLY A 104 11.21 21.80 9.56
N CYS A 105 11.17 20.57 9.06
CA CYS A 105 12.33 19.67 9.14
C CYS A 105 13.47 20.20 8.24
N ARG A 106 14.72 20.01 8.68
CA ARG A 106 15.91 20.39 7.88
C ARG A 106 16.21 19.39 6.76
N LEU A 107 15.40 18.35 6.63
CA LEU A 107 15.58 17.27 5.67
C LEU A 107 14.94 17.64 4.33
N ASP A 108 15.59 17.27 3.24
CA ASP A 108 14.97 17.31 1.92
C ASP A 108 13.84 16.28 1.84
N PRO A 109 12.57 16.68 1.54
CA PRO A 109 11.44 15.76 1.57
C PRO A 109 11.53 14.61 0.57
N VAL A 110 12.17 14.84 -0.59
CA VAL A 110 12.30 13.82 -1.64
C VAL A 110 13.36 12.80 -1.24
N ALA A 111 14.51 13.27 -0.77
CA ALA A 111 15.56 12.39 -0.26
C ALA A 111 15.08 11.58 0.95
N THR A 112 14.34 12.21 1.86
CA THR A 112 13.74 11.52 3.02
C THR A 112 12.75 10.44 2.61
N ALA A 113 11.88 10.72 1.63
CA ALA A 113 10.94 9.73 1.13
C ALA A 113 11.65 8.53 0.47
N GLU A 114 12.73 8.77 -0.26
CA GLU A 114 13.55 7.70 -0.85
C GLU A 114 14.24 6.86 0.22
N GLU A 115 14.77 7.49 1.27
CA GLU A 115 15.38 6.79 2.40
C GLU A 115 14.35 5.95 3.16
N ILE A 116 13.16 6.48 3.45
CA ILE A 116 12.06 5.73 4.07
C ILE A 116 11.70 4.51 3.22
N ARG A 117 11.60 4.67 1.89
CA ARG A 117 11.29 3.58 0.96
C ARG A 117 12.36 2.49 1.02
N ALA A 118 13.63 2.87 0.94
CA ALA A 118 14.77 1.95 1.01
C ALA A 118 14.87 1.24 2.37
N THR A 119 14.71 1.98 3.46
CA THR A 119 14.76 1.45 4.83
C THR A 119 13.63 0.47 5.10
N THR A 120 12.40 0.80 4.72
CA THR A 120 11.24 -0.10 4.87
C THR A 120 11.49 -1.41 4.12
N LYS A 121 12.05 -1.33 2.93
CA LYS A 121 12.37 -2.51 2.12
C LYS A 121 13.50 -3.35 2.73
N SER A 122 14.56 -2.74 3.21
CA SER A 122 15.72 -3.44 3.77
C SER A 122 15.45 -4.04 5.14
N GLU A 123 14.75 -3.31 6.03
CA GLU A 123 14.51 -3.76 7.40
C GLU A 123 13.29 -4.67 7.53
N LEU A 124 12.23 -4.42 6.76
CA LEU A 124 10.96 -5.17 6.88
C LEU A 124 10.69 -6.13 5.71
N GLY A 125 11.45 -6.06 4.62
CA GLY A 125 11.14 -6.83 3.41
C GLY A 125 9.83 -6.41 2.72
N LEU A 126 9.24 -5.28 3.12
CA LEU A 126 8.01 -4.72 2.56
C LEU A 126 8.33 -3.54 1.65
N THR A 127 7.51 -3.33 0.63
CA THR A 127 7.65 -2.16 -0.24
C THR A 127 6.56 -1.13 0.03
N VAL A 128 6.92 0.14 -0.15
CA VAL A 128 6.00 1.26 -0.02
C VAL A 128 5.97 2.07 -1.31
N SER A 129 4.84 2.70 -1.59
CA SER A 129 4.76 3.77 -2.59
C SER A 129 4.47 5.07 -1.89
N ILE A 130 5.25 6.11 -2.18
CA ILE A 130 5.24 7.37 -1.46
C ILE A 130 4.86 8.51 -2.41
N GLY A 131 3.90 9.33 -2.00
CA GLY A 131 3.63 10.62 -2.62
C GLY A 131 4.22 11.74 -1.77
N VAL A 132 5.03 12.57 -2.39
CA VAL A 132 5.59 13.80 -1.77
C VAL A 132 4.84 14.99 -2.34
N SER A 133 4.22 15.80 -1.47
CA SER A 133 3.47 16.96 -1.93
C SER A 133 3.30 18.01 -0.83
N PHE A 134 2.72 19.15 -1.18
CA PHE A 134 2.46 20.28 -0.30
C PHE A 134 1.11 20.19 0.44
N ASN A 135 0.33 19.13 0.24
CA ASN A 135 -0.88 18.82 1.00
C ASN A 135 -1.15 17.32 1.04
N LYS A 136 -1.99 16.88 2.01
CA LYS A 136 -2.32 15.47 2.25
C LYS A 136 -3.02 14.79 1.07
N ILE A 137 -3.93 15.49 0.40
CA ILE A 137 -4.72 14.94 -0.71
C ILE A 137 -3.81 14.58 -1.88
N PHE A 138 -2.93 15.50 -2.27
CA PHE A 138 -1.99 15.25 -3.38
C PHE A 138 -0.88 14.27 -2.98
N ALA A 139 -0.45 14.26 -1.71
CA ALA A 139 0.47 13.22 -1.23
C ALA A 139 -0.16 11.83 -1.34
N LYS A 140 -1.42 11.67 -0.92
CA LYS A 140 -2.15 10.41 -1.07
C LYS A 140 -2.33 10.02 -2.54
N LEU A 141 -2.77 10.95 -3.39
CA LEU A 141 -2.90 10.74 -4.83
C LEU A 141 -1.57 10.28 -5.44
N GLY A 142 -0.47 11.00 -5.15
CA GLY A 142 0.86 10.66 -5.64
C GLY A 142 1.30 9.26 -5.24
N SER A 143 0.96 8.80 -4.02
CA SER A 143 1.26 7.45 -3.58
C SER A 143 0.52 6.36 -4.37
N ASP A 144 -0.61 6.71 -5.00
CA ASP A 144 -1.42 5.79 -5.80
C ASP A 144 -1.08 5.79 -7.29
N MET A 145 -0.49 6.89 -7.82
CA MET A 145 -0.19 7.03 -9.25
C MET A 145 0.81 6.01 -9.78
N LYS A 146 1.82 5.68 -8.98
CA LYS A 146 2.87 4.70 -9.34
C LYS A 146 2.98 3.66 -8.24
N LYS A 147 2.64 2.41 -8.57
CA LYS A 147 2.74 1.24 -7.68
C LYS A 147 3.24 0.03 -8.46
N PRO A 148 4.01 -0.87 -7.86
CA PRO A 148 4.55 -0.85 -6.51
C PRO A 148 5.92 -0.18 -6.41
N ASP A 149 6.41 0.01 -5.17
CA ASP A 149 7.79 0.40 -4.83
C ASP A 149 8.26 1.64 -5.60
N ALA A 150 7.48 2.71 -5.55
CA ALA A 150 7.69 3.90 -6.35
C ALA A 150 7.46 5.19 -5.55
N MET A 151 7.95 6.29 -6.07
CA MET A 151 7.74 7.62 -5.54
C MET A 151 7.15 8.54 -6.62
N THR A 152 6.25 9.42 -6.21
CA THR A 152 5.70 10.48 -7.06
C THR A 152 5.82 11.81 -6.30
N VAL A 153 6.33 12.83 -6.97
CA VAL A 153 6.47 14.18 -6.41
C VAL A 153 5.50 15.12 -7.12
N ILE A 154 4.58 15.70 -6.35
CA ILE A 154 3.61 16.67 -6.84
C ILE A 154 3.90 18.02 -6.16
N THR A 155 4.39 18.98 -6.95
CA THR A 155 4.78 20.33 -6.51
C THR A 155 3.76 21.38 -6.94
N LEU A 156 3.93 22.61 -6.46
CA LEU A 156 3.15 23.77 -6.94
C LEU A 156 3.38 24.07 -8.43
N ASP A 157 4.51 23.65 -8.98
CA ASP A 157 4.84 23.91 -10.38
C ASP A 157 4.23 22.86 -11.33
N ASN A 158 4.12 21.60 -10.88
CA ASN A 158 3.71 20.49 -11.75
C ASN A 158 2.31 19.91 -11.46
N PHE A 159 1.62 20.36 -10.39
CA PHE A 159 0.34 19.74 -10.01
C PHE A 159 -0.74 19.89 -11.09
N ARG A 160 -0.74 20.98 -11.86
CA ARG A 160 -1.69 21.18 -12.93
C ARG A 160 -1.57 20.13 -14.02
N ASP A 161 -0.34 19.82 -14.41
CA ASP A 161 -0.04 18.86 -15.47
C ASP A 161 -0.27 17.41 -14.99
N LEU A 162 0.00 17.13 -13.72
CA LEU A 162 -0.10 15.78 -13.17
C LEU A 162 -1.50 15.45 -12.62
N VAL A 163 -2.20 16.40 -12.02
CA VAL A 163 -3.44 16.13 -11.28
C VAL A 163 -4.68 16.50 -12.10
N TRP A 164 -4.70 17.65 -12.82
CA TRP A 164 -5.88 18.10 -13.52
C TRP A 164 -6.38 17.18 -14.65
N PRO A 165 -5.52 16.40 -15.35
CA PRO A 165 -6.00 15.43 -16.32
C PRO A 165 -6.69 14.20 -15.70
N LEU A 166 -6.56 13.99 -14.37
CA LEU A 166 -7.10 12.82 -13.70
C LEU A 166 -8.60 13.01 -13.39
N PRO A 167 -9.38 11.91 -13.35
CA PRO A 167 -10.75 11.96 -12.87
C PRO A 167 -10.81 12.45 -11.41
N ALA A 168 -11.81 13.26 -11.07
CA ALA A 168 -12.01 13.72 -9.70
C ALA A 168 -12.19 12.55 -8.70
N SER A 169 -12.71 11.41 -9.16
CA SER A 169 -12.83 10.19 -8.37
C SER A 169 -11.50 9.59 -7.88
N ASP A 170 -10.37 10.01 -8.46
CA ASP A 170 -9.05 9.57 -8.01
C ASP A 170 -8.58 10.32 -6.76
N LEU A 171 -9.23 11.43 -6.44
CA LEU A 171 -8.95 12.18 -5.22
C LEU A 171 -9.59 11.49 -4.02
N LEU A 172 -8.86 11.49 -2.91
CA LEU A 172 -9.35 10.94 -1.65
C LEU A 172 -10.68 11.60 -1.24
N TYR A 173 -11.67 10.80 -0.86
CA TYR A 173 -13.04 11.19 -0.52
C TYR A 173 -13.91 11.72 -1.67
N CYS A 174 -13.42 11.74 -2.89
CA CYS A 174 -14.24 11.98 -4.06
C CYS A 174 -14.70 10.62 -4.62
N GLY A 175 -15.92 10.23 -4.32
CA GLY A 175 -16.53 9.02 -4.88
C GLY A 175 -17.00 9.22 -6.33
N PRO A 176 -17.38 8.13 -7.03
CA PRO A 176 -18.05 8.19 -8.32
C PRO A 176 -19.46 8.77 -8.17
#